data_8692b94ecce1b4d8220efcace2362bac
#
_entry.id   8692b94ecce1b4d8220efcace2362bac
#
_cell.length_a   1.000
_cell.length_b   1.000
_cell.length_c   1.000
_cell.angle_alpha   90.00
_cell.angle_beta   90.00
_cell.angle_gamma   90.00
#
_symmetry.space_group_name_H-M   'P 1'
#
loop_
_entity.id
_entity.type
_entity.pdbx_description
1 polymer ?
#
loop_
_entity_poly.entity_id
_entity_poly.type
_entity_poly.pdbx_seq_one_letter_code
_entity_poly.pdbx_strand_id
1 'polypeptide(L)'
;SPADGTTVFLTHDHTISILPLVVKNPGYQPDHDFVPVGGFATFVNAFAVSGGTPATGFGDYVQWVRTQGGGKGAVGIPAPASTPEFLVKVVGEKFQLDLVSAPYRGAAPMMADMLGNQISAGVGSVQDFMENHKAGKLRVVAVLGTKRQAAMPQVPTFDELGLKGFEDLPYYGFYAPAGTPQKFINQFAVALATVVGEPRVRDQLTAMGLTVGFMTPQQLATREHAYTDAWRRIIKTSGFVPQ
;
A
#
# COMPACT_ATOMS: atom_id res chain seq x y z
N SER A 1 21.48 12.35 8.13
CA SER A 1 22.18 12.96 6.96
C SER A 1 22.26 14.47 7.14
N PRO A 2 23.25 15.18 6.54
CA PRO A 2 23.31 16.63 6.55
C PRO A 2 22.08 17.26 5.90
N ALA A 3 21.65 18.42 6.44
CA ALA A 3 20.51 19.18 5.92
C ALA A 3 20.97 20.25 4.89
N ASP A 4 21.90 19.91 4.00
CA ASP A 4 22.55 20.81 3.05
C ASP A 4 21.97 20.76 1.63
N GLY A 5 20.93 19.93 1.42
CA GLY A 5 20.30 19.73 0.12
C GLY A 5 20.96 18.64 -0.74
N THR A 6 21.95 17.92 -0.24
CA THR A 6 22.57 16.79 -0.96
C THR A 6 21.84 15.45 -0.77
N THR A 7 20.94 15.39 0.22
CA THR A 7 20.21 14.16 0.57
C THR A 7 18.71 14.39 0.39
N VAL A 8 18.08 13.48 -0.37
CA VAL A 8 16.62 13.38 -0.52
C VAL A 8 16.22 11.93 -0.30
N PHE A 9 15.14 11.72 0.43
CA PHE A 9 14.60 10.43 0.77
C PHE A 9 13.30 10.20 0.02
N LEU A 10 13.29 9.25 -0.91
CA LEU A 10 12.08 8.76 -1.54
C LEU A 10 11.47 7.66 -0.67
N THR A 11 10.23 7.84 -0.28
CA THR A 11 9.53 6.84 0.53
C THR A 11 8.02 6.89 0.28
N HIS A 12 7.29 6.07 1.01
CA HIS A 12 5.83 5.97 0.95
C HIS A 12 5.23 6.00 2.36
N ASP A 13 3.90 6.00 2.41
CA ASP A 13 3.06 6.10 3.60
C ASP A 13 3.50 5.23 4.79
N HIS A 14 3.88 3.98 4.54
CA HIS A 14 4.25 3.06 5.63
C HIS A 14 5.35 3.62 6.51
N THR A 15 6.45 4.10 5.92
CA THR A 15 7.60 4.62 6.67
C THR A 15 7.27 5.92 7.42
N ILE A 16 6.48 6.80 6.81
CA ILE A 16 6.20 8.12 7.40
C ILE A 16 5.01 8.06 8.36
N SER A 17 3.92 7.39 7.98
CA SER A 17 2.65 7.46 8.70
C SER A 17 2.35 6.26 9.57
N ILE A 18 2.74 5.03 9.17
CA ILE A 18 2.33 3.81 9.87
C ILE A 18 3.41 3.34 10.85
N LEU A 19 4.65 3.20 10.38
CA LEU A 19 5.75 2.64 11.17
C LEU A 19 5.94 3.34 12.53
N PRO A 20 5.88 4.68 12.64
CA PRO A 20 5.96 5.38 13.93
C PRO A 20 4.82 5.09 14.90
N LEU A 21 3.70 4.54 14.41
CA LEU A 21 2.54 4.18 15.23
C LEU A 21 2.59 2.73 15.72
N VAL A 22 3.35 1.86 15.05
CA VAL A 22 3.36 0.41 15.28
C VAL A 22 4.67 -0.10 15.86
N VAL A 23 5.74 0.69 15.82
CA VAL A 23 7.05 0.39 16.40
C VAL A 23 7.33 1.34 17.56
N LYS A 24 7.70 0.79 18.74
CA LYS A 24 8.00 1.60 19.92
C LYS A 24 9.17 2.55 19.74
N ASN A 25 10.20 2.10 19.02
CA ASN A 25 11.43 2.86 18.76
C ASN A 25 11.79 2.80 17.28
N PRO A 26 11.15 3.58 16.41
CA PRO A 26 11.45 3.58 14.98
C PRO A 26 12.81 4.20 14.65
N GLY A 27 13.45 4.90 15.60
CA GLY A 27 14.72 5.57 15.40
C GLY A 27 14.62 6.95 14.75
N TYR A 28 13.43 7.44 14.51
CA TYR A 28 13.13 8.76 13.92
C TYR A 28 11.72 9.23 14.29
N GLN A 29 11.49 10.53 14.16
CA GLN A 29 10.21 11.19 14.33
C GLN A 29 9.90 11.99 13.06
N PRO A 30 8.93 11.56 12.23
CA PRO A 30 8.68 12.18 10.91
C PRO A 30 8.52 13.70 10.97
N ASP A 31 7.65 14.20 11.85
CA ASP A 31 7.36 15.64 12.00
C ASP A 31 8.57 16.47 12.45
N HIS A 32 9.58 15.83 13.05
CA HIS A 32 10.78 16.49 13.58
C HIS A 32 11.98 16.32 12.66
N ASP A 33 12.14 15.14 12.07
CA ASP A 33 13.39 14.75 11.39
C ASP A 33 13.34 14.97 9.87
N PHE A 34 12.12 15.14 9.31
CA PHE A 34 11.92 15.31 7.87
C PHE A 34 11.09 16.53 7.53
N VAL A 35 11.36 17.07 6.34
CA VAL A 35 10.45 18.04 5.69
C VAL A 35 9.96 17.46 4.36
N PRO A 36 8.66 17.53 4.06
CA PRO A 36 8.12 17.09 2.78
C PRO A 36 8.63 17.99 1.65
N VAL A 37 9.06 17.38 0.56
CA VAL A 37 9.58 18.09 -0.63
C VAL A 37 8.57 18.05 -1.76
N GLY A 38 7.82 16.97 -1.90
CA GLY A 38 6.74 16.82 -2.86
C GLY A 38 6.33 15.38 -3.08
N GLY A 39 5.05 15.17 -3.35
CA GLY A 39 4.51 13.86 -3.72
C GLY A 39 4.33 13.75 -5.23
N PHE A 40 4.23 12.51 -5.74
CA PHE A 40 4.09 12.32 -7.19
C PHE A 40 3.07 11.25 -7.58
N ALA A 41 2.67 10.39 -6.67
CA ALA A 41 1.70 9.34 -6.96
C ALA A 41 0.99 8.84 -5.71
N THR A 42 -0.18 8.27 -5.94
CA THR A 42 -0.86 7.37 -5.00
C THR A 42 -0.91 5.97 -5.60
N PHE A 43 -1.06 4.97 -4.74
CA PHE A 43 -1.21 3.58 -5.17
C PHE A 43 -2.34 2.91 -4.41
N VAL A 44 -2.70 1.70 -4.84
CA VAL A 44 -3.79 0.94 -4.26
C VAL A 44 -3.27 -0.42 -3.84
N ASN A 45 -3.62 -0.85 -2.65
CA ASN A 45 -3.40 -2.24 -2.24
C ASN A 45 -4.51 -3.14 -2.80
N ALA A 46 -4.13 -4.36 -3.13
CA ALA A 46 -4.99 -5.37 -3.71
C ALA A 46 -4.88 -6.68 -2.94
N PHE A 47 -5.95 -7.44 -2.96
CA PHE A 47 -5.99 -8.83 -2.56
C PHE A 47 -5.94 -9.69 -3.83
N ALA A 48 -4.94 -10.55 -3.91
CA ALA A 48 -4.75 -11.46 -5.03
C ALA A 48 -4.77 -12.91 -4.58
N VAL A 49 -5.25 -13.80 -5.44
CA VAL A 49 -5.24 -15.24 -5.21
C VAL A 49 -4.33 -15.94 -6.21
N SER A 50 -3.64 -17.00 -5.76
CA SER A 50 -2.77 -17.82 -6.59
C SER A 50 -3.54 -18.52 -7.70
N GLY A 51 -2.86 -18.79 -8.81
CA GLY A 51 -3.45 -19.48 -9.96
C GLY A 51 -3.93 -20.89 -9.65
N GLY A 52 -3.35 -21.54 -8.65
CA GLY A 52 -3.78 -22.87 -8.17
C GLY A 52 -5.07 -22.90 -7.38
N THR A 53 -5.61 -21.74 -6.96
CA THR A 53 -6.93 -21.70 -6.33
C THR A 53 -8.04 -21.71 -7.39
N PRO A 54 -9.22 -22.32 -7.13
CA PRO A 54 -10.34 -22.28 -8.05
C PRO A 54 -11.09 -20.94 -8.03
N ALA A 55 -10.75 -20.04 -7.11
CA ALA A 55 -11.45 -18.77 -6.90
C ALA A 55 -11.26 -17.83 -8.10
N THR A 56 -12.36 -17.33 -8.65
CA THR A 56 -12.39 -16.35 -9.74
C THR A 56 -12.67 -14.93 -9.25
N GLY A 57 -13.22 -14.79 -8.04
CA GLY A 57 -13.53 -13.54 -7.36
C GLY A 57 -13.30 -13.65 -5.86
N PHE A 58 -13.49 -12.53 -5.16
CA PHE A 58 -13.26 -12.49 -3.71
C PHE A 58 -14.26 -13.40 -2.95
N GLY A 59 -15.52 -13.42 -3.35
CA GLY A 59 -16.55 -14.29 -2.76
C GLY A 59 -16.21 -15.78 -2.91
N ASP A 60 -15.68 -16.17 -4.07
CA ASP A 60 -15.23 -17.56 -4.30
C ASP A 60 -14.05 -17.93 -3.39
N TYR A 61 -13.11 -16.99 -3.17
CA TYR A 61 -12.00 -17.22 -2.24
C TYR A 61 -12.49 -17.41 -0.81
N VAL A 62 -13.42 -16.57 -0.35
CA VAL A 62 -14.04 -16.71 0.99
C VAL A 62 -14.70 -18.09 1.12
N GLN A 63 -15.46 -18.50 0.13
CA GLN A 63 -16.14 -19.81 0.13
C GLN A 63 -15.13 -20.97 0.09
N TRP A 64 -14.09 -20.85 -0.72
CA TRP A 64 -13.03 -21.85 -0.83
C TRP A 64 -12.28 -22.03 0.51
N VAL A 65 -11.90 -20.94 1.18
CA VAL A 65 -11.25 -21.01 2.50
C VAL A 65 -12.18 -21.70 3.52
N ARG A 66 -13.48 -21.40 3.50
CA ARG A 66 -14.45 -22.03 4.41
C ARG A 66 -14.56 -23.53 4.19
N THR A 67 -14.58 -23.98 2.94
CA THR A 67 -14.84 -25.39 2.62
C THR A 67 -13.60 -26.25 2.60
N GLN A 68 -12.49 -25.76 2.08
CA GLN A 68 -11.24 -26.53 1.93
C GLN A 68 -10.27 -26.33 3.11
N GLY A 69 -10.26 -25.11 3.69
CA GLY A 69 -9.37 -24.77 4.80
C GLY A 69 -10.02 -24.87 6.18
N GLY A 70 -11.30 -25.27 6.28
CA GLY A 70 -12.03 -25.22 7.55
C GLY A 70 -12.15 -23.79 8.10
N GLY A 71 -12.15 -22.79 7.24
CA GLY A 71 -12.15 -21.38 7.59
C GLY A 71 -10.75 -20.78 7.84
N LYS A 72 -9.67 -21.57 7.73
CA LYS A 72 -8.29 -21.14 7.97
C LYS A 72 -7.53 -20.91 6.67
N GLY A 73 -6.72 -19.87 6.62
CA GLY A 73 -5.90 -19.57 5.44
C GLY A 73 -4.71 -18.69 5.76
N ALA A 74 -3.57 -18.94 5.10
CA ALA A 74 -2.42 -18.07 5.14
C ALA A 74 -2.47 -17.07 3.96
N VAL A 75 -2.25 -15.79 4.26
CA VAL A 75 -2.23 -14.70 3.29
C VAL A 75 -0.87 -14.00 3.37
N GLY A 76 -0.14 -13.99 2.27
CA GLY A 76 1.17 -13.33 2.19
C GLY A 76 1.04 -11.82 2.31
N ILE A 77 1.99 -11.20 3.01
CA ILE A 77 2.13 -9.76 3.13
C ILE A 77 3.59 -9.35 2.93
N PRO A 78 3.88 -8.21 2.25
CA PRO A 78 5.26 -7.82 1.94
C PRO A 78 6.02 -7.25 3.13
N ALA A 79 5.34 -6.86 4.19
CA ALA A 79 5.94 -6.34 5.42
C ALA A 79 4.98 -6.51 6.61
N PRO A 80 5.49 -6.79 7.82
CA PRO A 80 4.68 -6.76 9.03
C PRO A 80 4.24 -5.34 9.37
N ALA A 81 3.21 -5.22 10.21
CA ALA A 81 2.64 -3.95 10.70
C ALA A 81 2.36 -2.94 9.57
N SER A 82 1.81 -3.42 8.48
CA SER A 82 1.54 -2.66 7.24
C SER A 82 0.06 -2.71 6.88
N THR A 83 -0.38 -1.83 5.97
CA THR A 83 -1.75 -1.87 5.41
C THR A 83 -2.19 -3.26 4.98
N PRO A 84 -1.35 -4.06 4.27
CA PRO A 84 -1.65 -5.45 3.97
C PRO A 84 -2.00 -6.31 5.18
N GLU A 85 -1.25 -6.22 6.27
CA GLU A 85 -1.52 -7.02 7.47
C GLU A 85 -2.85 -6.64 8.13
N PHE A 86 -3.11 -5.35 8.29
CA PHE A 86 -4.38 -4.88 8.85
C PHE A 86 -5.55 -5.28 7.97
N LEU A 87 -5.40 -5.24 6.63
CA LEU A 87 -6.44 -5.70 5.73
C LEU A 87 -6.73 -7.19 5.91
N VAL A 88 -5.70 -8.05 6.02
CA VAL A 88 -5.89 -9.49 6.27
C VAL A 88 -6.70 -9.71 7.54
N LYS A 89 -6.38 -9.00 8.63
CA LYS A 89 -7.10 -9.08 9.90
C LYS A 89 -8.57 -8.68 9.75
N VAL A 90 -8.82 -7.50 9.17
CA VAL A 90 -10.20 -6.98 9.02
C VAL A 90 -11.03 -7.84 8.07
N VAL A 91 -10.42 -8.39 7.01
CA VAL A 91 -11.07 -9.38 6.13
C VAL A 91 -11.43 -10.64 6.92
N GLY A 92 -10.50 -11.17 7.72
CA GLY A 92 -10.75 -12.32 8.59
C GLY A 92 -11.96 -12.09 9.50
N GLU A 93 -11.97 -10.99 10.22
CA GLU A 93 -13.07 -10.61 11.13
C GLU A 93 -14.41 -10.44 10.38
N LYS A 94 -14.40 -9.65 9.29
CA LYS A 94 -15.63 -9.34 8.50
C LYS A 94 -16.27 -10.58 7.93
N PHE A 95 -15.47 -11.49 7.38
CA PHE A 95 -15.96 -12.67 6.69
C PHE A 95 -15.92 -13.94 7.55
N GLN A 96 -15.61 -13.81 8.85
CA GLN A 96 -15.53 -14.91 9.82
C GLN A 96 -14.58 -16.03 9.35
N LEU A 97 -13.38 -15.63 8.96
CA LEU A 97 -12.29 -16.51 8.53
C LEU A 97 -11.12 -16.37 9.51
N ASP A 98 -10.46 -17.48 9.82
CA ASP A 98 -9.20 -17.50 10.56
C ASP A 98 -8.03 -17.32 9.60
N LEU A 99 -7.86 -16.07 9.14
CA LEU A 99 -6.77 -15.70 8.24
C LEU A 99 -5.53 -15.31 9.04
N VAL A 100 -4.39 -15.89 8.66
CA VAL A 100 -3.09 -15.61 9.27
C VAL A 100 -2.21 -14.89 8.25
N SER A 101 -1.66 -13.74 8.63
CA SER A 101 -0.66 -13.05 7.83
C SER A 101 0.65 -13.81 7.80
N ALA A 102 1.18 -14.09 6.61
CA ALA A 102 2.50 -14.66 6.38
C ALA A 102 3.44 -13.54 5.91
N PRO A 103 4.31 -12.99 6.80
CA PRO A 103 5.16 -11.86 6.44
C PRO A 103 6.36 -12.27 5.60
N TYR A 104 6.63 -11.49 4.55
CA TYR A 104 7.78 -11.62 3.67
C TYR A 104 8.68 -10.38 3.75
N ARG A 105 9.91 -10.50 3.25
CA ARG A 105 10.82 -9.36 3.10
C ARG A 105 10.65 -8.70 1.73
N GLY A 106 9.48 -8.06 1.53
CA GLY A 106 9.10 -7.43 0.28
C GLY A 106 8.16 -8.27 -0.59
N ALA A 107 7.68 -7.70 -1.69
CA ALA A 107 6.72 -8.34 -2.59
C ALA A 107 7.33 -9.50 -3.40
N ALA A 108 8.61 -9.44 -3.78
CA ALA A 108 9.20 -10.43 -4.67
C ALA A 108 9.19 -11.87 -4.12
N PRO A 109 9.64 -12.16 -2.88
CA PRO A 109 9.54 -13.51 -2.33
C PRO A 109 8.08 -13.95 -2.09
N MET A 110 7.18 -13.06 -1.71
CA MET A 110 5.75 -13.35 -1.61
C MET A 110 5.17 -13.79 -2.97
N MET A 111 5.52 -13.05 -4.02
CA MET A 111 5.10 -13.37 -5.39
C MET A 111 5.62 -14.74 -5.86
N ALA A 112 6.86 -15.09 -5.53
CA ALA A 112 7.43 -16.39 -5.88
C ALA A 112 6.59 -17.53 -5.25
N ASP A 113 6.24 -17.40 -3.97
CA ASP A 113 5.43 -18.40 -3.27
C ASP A 113 3.98 -18.45 -3.79
N MET A 114 3.39 -17.31 -4.15
CA MET A 114 2.08 -17.28 -4.82
C MET A 114 2.09 -17.99 -6.17
N LEU A 115 3.09 -17.70 -7.01
CA LEU A 115 3.23 -18.31 -8.33
C LEU A 115 3.57 -19.80 -8.23
N GLY A 116 4.29 -20.21 -7.20
CA GLY A 116 4.56 -21.60 -6.85
C GLY A 116 3.42 -22.31 -6.12
N ASN A 117 2.28 -21.63 -5.88
CA ASN A 117 1.13 -22.14 -5.12
C ASN A 117 1.48 -22.62 -3.69
N GLN A 118 2.52 -22.03 -3.08
CA GLN A 118 2.90 -22.32 -1.69
C GLN A 118 1.97 -21.58 -0.70
N ILE A 119 1.43 -20.43 -1.12
CA ILE A 119 0.39 -19.70 -0.42
C ILE A 119 -0.77 -19.42 -1.38
N SER A 120 -1.98 -19.46 -0.87
CA SER A 120 -3.21 -19.33 -1.67
C SER A 120 -3.56 -17.90 -2.05
N ALA A 121 -3.09 -16.93 -1.27
CA ALA A 121 -3.41 -15.51 -1.45
C ALA A 121 -2.28 -14.61 -0.95
N GLY A 122 -2.30 -13.35 -1.39
CA GLY A 122 -1.43 -12.30 -0.90
C GLY A 122 -2.08 -10.94 -0.99
N VAL A 123 -1.65 -10.04 -0.12
CA VAL A 123 -2.01 -8.62 -0.14
C VAL A 123 -0.75 -7.80 -0.37
N GLY A 124 -0.80 -6.90 -1.34
CA GLY A 124 0.30 -6.01 -1.71
C GLY A 124 -0.22 -4.87 -2.57
N SER A 125 0.67 -4.08 -3.15
CA SER A 125 0.26 -3.04 -4.08
C SER A 125 -0.22 -3.63 -5.42
N VAL A 126 -1.16 -2.97 -6.08
CA VAL A 126 -1.66 -3.40 -7.41
C VAL A 126 -0.50 -3.62 -8.39
N GLN A 127 0.53 -2.77 -8.33
CA GLN A 127 1.69 -2.87 -9.21
C GLN A 127 2.47 -4.20 -9.05
N ASP A 128 2.49 -4.77 -7.85
CA ASP A 128 3.15 -6.05 -7.61
C ASP A 128 2.47 -7.21 -8.35
N PHE A 129 1.15 -7.12 -8.50
CA PHE A 129 0.33 -8.19 -9.08
C PHE A 129 0.02 -8.01 -10.58
N MET A 130 0.11 -6.78 -11.10
CA MET A 130 -0.45 -6.39 -12.41
C MET A 130 0.00 -7.29 -13.55
N GLU A 131 1.30 -7.52 -13.70
CA GLU A 131 1.85 -8.31 -14.81
C GLU A 131 1.41 -9.78 -14.74
N ASN A 132 1.42 -10.36 -13.54
CA ASN A 132 1.01 -11.76 -13.36
C ASN A 132 -0.51 -11.93 -13.46
N HIS A 133 -1.27 -10.89 -13.08
CA HIS A 133 -2.73 -10.87 -13.30
C HIS A 133 -3.07 -10.83 -14.78
N LYS A 134 -2.44 -9.93 -15.57
CA LYS A 134 -2.60 -9.86 -17.02
C LYS A 134 -2.20 -11.18 -17.72
N ALA A 135 -1.15 -11.83 -17.21
CA ALA A 135 -0.69 -13.12 -17.72
C ALA A 135 -1.54 -14.31 -17.25
N GLY A 136 -2.57 -14.11 -16.45
CA GLY A 136 -3.45 -15.16 -15.91
C GLY A 136 -2.79 -16.11 -14.90
N LYS A 137 -1.59 -15.78 -14.40
CA LYS A 137 -0.84 -16.60 -13.44
C LYS A 137 -1.36 -16.50 -12.01
N LEU A 138 -2.01 -15.41 -11.69
CA LEU A 138 -2.76 -15.16 -10.46
C LEU A 138 -3.96 -14.27 -10.77
N ARG A 139 -4.82 -14.03 -9.81
CA ARG A 139 -5.99 -13.16 -9.98
C ARG A 139 -6.07 -12.14 -8.86
N VAL A 140 -6.10 -10.85 -9.22
CA VAL A 140 -6.54 -9.79 -8.30
C VAL A 140 -8.05 -9.89 -8.17
N VAL A 141 -8.55 -10.02 -6.96
CA VAL A 141 -9.96 -10.30 -6.68
C VAL A 141 -10.67 -9.18 -5.92
N ALA A 142 -9.91 -8.27 -5.31
CA ALA A 142 -10.43 -7.03 -4.71
C ALA A 142 -9.33 -5.99 -4.58
N VAL A 143 -9.68 -4.70 -4.57
CA VAL A 143 -8.77 -3.58 -4.36
C VAL A 143 -9.27 -2.67 -3.25
N LEU A 144 -8.35 -1.98 -2.54
CA LEU A 144 -8.71 -0.91 -1.61
C LEU A 144 -9.11 0.38 -2.34
N GLY A 145 -9.68 1.32 -1.60
CA GLY A 145 -10.15 2.60 -2.12
C GLY A 145 -11.62 2.58 -2.51
N THR A 146 -12.13 3.75 -2.92
CA THR A 146 -13.55 3.97 -3.24
C THR A 146 -13.88 3.79 -4.72
N LYS A 147 -12.86 3.57 -5.57
CA LYS A 147 -13.02 3.43 -7.02
C LYS A 147 -12.24 2.22 -7.54
N ARG A 148 -12.83 1.50 -8.47
CA ARG A 148 -12.16 0.43 -9.20
C ARG A 148 -10.98 0.99 -10.00
N GLN A 149 -9.96 0.16 -10.19
CA GLN A 149 -8.80 0.54 -10.98
C GLN A 149 -9.13 0.52 -12.47
N ALA A 150 -8.74 1.59 -13.20
CA ALA A 150 -9.00 1.69 -14.63
C ALA A 150 -8.39 0.52 -15.44
N ALA A 151 -7.25 0.01 -14.99
CA ALA A 151 -6.59 -1.14 -15.62
C ALA A 151 -7.27 -2.50 -15.31
N MET A 152 -8.19 -2.53 -14.34
CA MET A 152 -8.91 -3.74 -13.90
C MET A 152 -10.36 -3.38 -13.51
N PRO A 153 -11.18 -2.87 -14.44
CA PRO A 153 -12.52 -2.36 -14.12
C PRO A 153 -13.50 -3.44 -13.63
N GLN A 154 -13.21 -4.72 -13.89
CA GLN A 154 -13.98 -5.87 -13.43
C GLN A 154 -13.71 -6.22 -11.96
N VAL A 155 -12.58 -5.77 -11.37
CA VAL A 155 -12.22 -6.08 -9.99
C VAL A 155 -12.94 -5.11 -9.05
N PRO A 156 -13.76 -5.62 -8.09
CA PRO A 156 -14.48 -4.78 -7.16
C PRO A 156 -13.55 -4.12 -6.14
N THR A 157 -14.01 -3.02 -5.56
CA THR A 157 -13.38 -2.46 -4.36
C THR A 157 -13.85 -3.20 -3.10
N PHE A 158 -13.05 -3.17 -2.05
CA PHE A 158 -13.50 -3.67 -0.75
C PHE A 158 -14.67 -2.86 -0.18
N ASP A 159 -14.80 -1.58 -0.54
CA ASP A 159 -15.97 -0.76 -0.21
C ASP A 159 -17.26 -1.35 -0.82
N GLU A 160 -17.22 -1.75 -2.09
CA GLU A 160 -18.33 -2.45 -2.75
C GLU A 160 -18.65 -3.82 -2.09
N LEU A 161 -17.65 -4.45 -1.48
CA LEU A 161 -17.81 -5.71 -0.72
C LEU A 161 -18.22 -5.47 0.75
N GLY A 162 -18.51 -4.21 1.11
CA GLY A 162 -18.98 -3.82 2.44
C GLY A 162 -17.89 -3.73 3.51
N LEU A 163 -16.62 -3.67 3.12
CA LEU A 163 -15.49 -3.44 4.04
C LEU A 163 -15.01 -2.00 3.88
N LYS A 164 -15.27 -1.19 4.90
CA LYS A 164 -14.98 0.25 4.93
C LYS A 164 -13.81 0.56 5.85
N GLY A 165 -13.29 1.79 5.77
CA GLY A 165 -12.20 2.29 6.63
C GLY A 165 -10.83 2.30 5.94
N PHE A 166 -10.76 1.95 4.65
CA PHE A 166 -9.54 1.96 3.83
C PHE A 166 -9.72 2.83 2.59
N GLU A 167 -10.45 3.93 2.73
CA GLU A 167 -10.75 4.87 1.64
C GLU A 167 -9.54 5.74 1.30
N ASP A 168 -8.69 6.04 2.30
CA ASP A 168 -7.49 6.83 2.12
C ASP A 168 -6.42 6.00 1.42
N LEU A 169 -5.93 6.52 0.29
CA LEU A 169 -4.93 5.84 -0.52
C LEU A 169 -3.52 6.13 -0.01
N PRO A 170 -2.67 5.10 0.05
CA PRO A 170 -1.24 5.27 0.28
C PRO A 170 -0.59 6.12 -0.83
N TYR A 171 0.55 6.73 -0.51
CA TYR A 171 1.19 7.71 -1.37
C TYR A 171 2.71 7.53 -1.41
N TYR A 172 3.33 8.07 -2.46
CA TYR A 172 4.77 8.24 -2.59
C TYR A 172 5.14 9.71 -2.48
N GLY A 173 6.19 9.99 -1.72
CA GLY A 173 6.71 11.33 -1.55
C GLY A 173 8.23 11.39 -1.41
N PHE A 174 8.77 12.54 -1.72
CA PHE A 174 10.15 12.91 -1.44
C PHE A 174 10.19 13.75 -0.18
N TYR A 175 11.16 13.45 0.67
CA TYR A 175 11.43 14.12 1.92
C TYR A 175 12.90 14.51 2.00
N ALA A 176 13.21 15.54 2.73
CA ALA A 176 14.57 15.95 3.03
C ALA A 176 14.77 16.01 4.55
N PRO A 177 16.02 15.94 5.05
CA PRO A 177 16.31 16.18 6.46
C PRO A 177 15.76 17.51 6.95
N ALA A 178 15.25 17.56 8.18
CA ALA A 178 14.82 18.81 8.80
C ALA A 178 15.96 19.84 8.81
N GLY A 179 15.63 21.09 8.52
CA GLY A 179 16.64 22.16 8.36
C GLY A 179 17.20 22.30 6.94
N THR A 180 16.80 21.46 6.00
CA THR A 180 17.19 21.63 4.58
C THR A 180 16.73 23.00 4.06
N PRO A 181 17.59 23.78 3.33
CA PRO A 181 17.24 25.11 2.88
C PRO A 181 15.99 25.16 2.03
N GLN A 182 15.07 26.08 2.34
CA GLN A 182 13.80 26.23 1.63
C GLN A 182 13.97 26.44 0.12
N LYS A 183 15.07 27.10 -0.27
CA LYS A 183 15.41 27.30 -1.68
C LYS A 183 15.57 25.96 -2.42
N PHE A 184 16.25 24.99 -1.80
CA PHE A 184 16.42 23.65 -2.36
C PHE A 184 15.07 22.93 -2.48
N ILE A 185 14.26 22.95 -1.41
CA ILE A 185 12.93 22.32 -1.40
C ILE A 185 12.06 22.87 -2.54
N ASN A 186 12.03 24.19 -2.70
CA ASN A 186 11.25 24.83 -3.78
C ASN A 186 11.76 24.45 -5.18
N GLN A 187 13.08 24.43 -5.38
CA GLN A 187 13.67 24.04 -6.67
C GLN A 187 13.39 22.59 -7.01
N PHE A 188 13.52 21.69 -6.05
CA PHE A 188 13.21 20.27 -6.24
C PHE A 188 11.72 20.06 -6.53
N ALA A 189 10.83 20.72 -5.80
CA ALA A 189 9.39 20.63 -6.02
C ALA A 189 8.99 21.07 -7.44
N VAL A 190 9.59 22.16 -7.95
CA VAL A 190 9.38 22.63 -9.33
C VAL A 190 9.86 21.60 -10.34
N ALA A 191 11.07 21.05 -10.15
CA ALA A 191 11.61 20.02 -11.03
C ALA A 191 10.74 18.76 -11.02
N LEU A 192 10.31 18.31 -9.82
CA LEU A 192 9.41 17.17 -9.67
C LEU A 192 8.08 17.40 -10.38
N ALA A 193 7.48 18.58 -10.24
CA ALA A 193 6.23 18.94 -10.93
C ALA A 193 6.38 18.87 -12.46
N THR A 194 7.52 19.36 -12.98
CA THR A 194 7.84 19.30 -14.41
C THR A 194 7.95 17.85 -14.88
N VAL A 195 8.74 17.03 -14.21
CA VAL A 195 8.94 15.62 -14.57
C VAL A 195 7.65 14.82 -14.49
N VAL A 196 6.88 14.98 -13.42
CA VAL A 196 5.57 14.31 -13.25
C VAL A 196 4.54 14.77 -14.28
N GLY A 197 4.70 16.00 -14.81
CA GLY A 197 3.88 16.54 -15.88
C GLY A 197 4.18 15.96 -17.27
N GLU A 198 5.37 15.38 -17.48
CA GLU A 198 5.77 14.80 -18.76
C GLU A 198 4.90 13.59 -19.15
N PRO A 199 4.28 13.58 -20.35
CA PRO A 199 3.41 12.48 -20.77
C PRO A 199 4.08 11.11 -20.66
N ARG A 200 5.33 11.00 -21.12
CA ARG A 200 6.10 9.74 -21.07
C ARG A 200 6.24 9.22 -19.64
N VAL A 201 6.54 10.08 -18.68
CA VAL A 201 6.71 9.70 -17.26
C VAL A 201 5.37 9.27 -16.69
N ARG A 202 4.31 10.04 -16.93
CA ARG A 202 2.96 9.72 -16.49
C ARG A 202 2.48 8.39 -17.03
N ASP A 203 2.68 8.13 -18.33
CA ASP A 203 2.25 6.89 -18.98
C ASP A 203 3.00 5.68 -18.39
N GLN A 204 4.30 5.81 -18.18
CA GLN A 204 5.11 4.73 -17.57
C GLN A 204 4.65 4.43 -16.14
N LEU A 205 4.48 5.44 -15.29
CA LEU A 205 4.04 5.25 -13.92
C LEU A 205 2.59 4.72 -13.84
N THR A 206 1.72 5.20 -14.73
CA THR A 206 0.33 4.70 -14.82
C THR A 206 0.28 3.25 -15.28
N ALA A 207 1.13 2.86 -16.23
CA ALA A 207 1.24 1.46 -16.68
C ALA A 207 1.70 0.51 -15.56
N MET A 208 2.44 1.03 -14.58
CA MET A 208 2.82 0.31 -13.36
C MET A 208 1.69 0.23 -12.33
N GLY A 209 0.52 0.82 -12.57
CA GLY A 209 -0.62 0.80 -11.64
C GLY A 209 -0.66 1.96 -10.65
N LEU A 210 0.13 3.02 -10.87
CA LEU A 210 0.10 4.21 -10.05
C LEU A 210 -0.94 5.22 -10.54
N THR A 211 -1.55 5.94 -9.61
CA THR A 211 -2.30 7.16 -9.93
C THR A 211 -1.36 8.35 -9.79
N VAL A 212 -0.91 8.85 -10.94
CA VAL A 212 0.14 9.87 -11.02
C VAL A 212 -0.45 11.26 -10.84
N GLY A 213 0.13 12.04 -9.93
CA GLY A 213 -0.24 13.42 -9.69
C GLY A 213 0.77 14.10 -8.77
N PHE A 214 1.24 15.27 -9.19
CA PHE A 214 2.12 16.08 -8.36
C PHE A 214 1.37 16.62 -7.13
N MET A 215 1.99 16.53 -5.99
CA MET A 215 1.58 17.17 -4.73
C MET A 215 2.69 18.15 -4.31
N THR A 216 2.32 19.40 -4.06
CA THR A 216 3.25 20.36 -3.47
C THR A 216 3.71 19.90 -2.08
N PRO A 217 4.82 20.45 -1.53
CA PRO A 217 5.24 20.15 -0.16
C PRO A 217 4.10 20.28 0.86
N GLN A 218 3.31 21.34 0.75
CA GLN A 218 2.15 21.57 1.64
C GLN A 218 1.04 20.54 1.45
N GLN A 219 0.73 20.16 0.21
CA GLN A 219 -0.28 19.14 -0.09
C GLN A 219 0.16 17.77 0.42
N LEU A 220 1.46 17.43 0.27
CA LEU A 220 2.03 16.19 0.81
C LEU A 220 1.94 16.18 2.35
N ALA A 221 2.32 17.26 3.03
CA ALA A 221 2.19 17.37 4.49
C ALA A 221 0.74 17.20 4.95
N THR A 222 -0.21 17.87 4.30
CA THR A 222 -1.63 17.76 4.63
C THR A 222 -2.12 16.32 4.48
N ARG A 223 -1.71 15.65 3.38
CA ARG A 223 -2.06 14.25 3.13
C ARG A 223 -1.46 13.31 4.16
N GLU A 224 -0.19 13.51 4.49
CA GLU A 224 0.53 12.73 5.50
C GLU A 224 -0.18 12.78 6.86
N HIS A 225 -0.52 13.97 7.33
CA HIS A 225 -1.21 14.15 8.61
C HIS A 225 -2.59 13.46 8.60
N ALA A 226 -3.39 13.67 7.56
CA ALA A 226 -4.71 13.05 7.43
C ALA A 226 -4.61 11.51 7.41
N TYR A 227 -3.64 10.98 6.66
CA TYR A 227 -3.39 9.55 6.55
C TYR A 227 -2.90 8.95 7.88
N THR A 228 -1.98 9.64 8.56
CA THR A 228 -1.49 9.26 9.90
C THR A 228 -2.62 9.21 10.92
N ASP A 229 -3.53 10.19 10.91
CA ASP A 229 -4.68 10.24 11.80
C ASP A 229 -5.70 9.13 11.52
N ALA A 230 -5.93 8.80 10.25
CA ALA A 230 -6.76 7.67 9.87
C ALA A 230 -6.16 6.35 10.39
N TRP A 231 -4.85 6.13 10.19
CA TRP A 231 -4.16 4.94 10.67
C TRP A 231 -4.07 4.86 12.19
N ARG A 232 -3.92 5.97 12.88
CA ARG A 232 -3.99 6.00 14.36
C ARG A 232 -5.33 5.46 14.86
N ARG A 233 -6.43 5.78 14.20
CA ARG A 233 -7.76 5.24 14.52
C ARG A 233 -7.85 3.74 14.21
N ILE A 234 -7.40 3.31 13.03
CA ILE A 234 -7.41 1.89 12.61
C ILE A 234 -6.60 1.04 13.59
N ILE A 235 -5.38 1.43 13.91
CA ILE A 235 -4.50 0.72 14.85
C ILE A 235 -5.14 0.62 16.24
N LYS A 236 -5.69 1.73 16.75
CA LYS A 236 -6.37 1.75 18.05
C LYS A 236 -7.57 0.79 18.10
N THR A 237 -8.39 0.78 17.05
CA THR A 237 -9.59 -0.09 17.00
C THR A 237 -9.25 -1.55 16.74
N SER A 238 -8.12 -1.83 16.06
CA SER A 238 -7.68 -3.21 15.81
C SER A 238 -7.14 -3.94 17.03
N GLY A 239 -6.92 -3.23 18.17
CA GLY A 239 -6.26 -3.80 19.34
C GLY A 239 -4.79 -4.17 19.14
N PHE A 240 -4.16 -3.62 18.08
CA PHE A 240 -2.72 -3.82 17.84
C PHE A 240 -1.90 -3.13 18.93
N VAL A 241 -0.90 -3.84 19.45
CA VAL A 241 0.03 -3.31 20.44
C VAL A 241 1.37 -3.06 19.77
N PRO A 242 1.90 -1.81 19.81
CA PRO A 242 3.20 -1.48 19.22
C PRO A 242 4.32 -2.36 19.78
N GLN A 243 5.18 -2.83 18.90
CA GLN A 243 6.27 -3.75 19.20
C GLN A 243 7.61 -3.03 19.35
#